data_34f990d213d7cd7c3422a171d2093319
#
_entry.id   34f990d213d7cd7c3422a171d2093319
#
_cell.length_a   1.000
_cell.length_b   1.000
_cell.length_c   1.000
_cell.angle_alpha   90.00
_cell.angle_beta   90.00
_cell.angle_gamma   90.00
#
_symmetry.space_group_name_H-M   'P 1'
#
loop_
_entity.id
_entity.type
_entity.pdbx_description
1 polymer ?
#
loop_
_entity_poly.entity_id
_entity_poly.type
_entity_poly.pdbx_seq_one_letter_code
_entity_poly.pdbx_strand_id
1 'polypeptide(L)'
;MKKYTTILFDADETLLDFGKDETQALTAIMEKYGIEINDENIKAYKEINIGLWKALERGEIDKPTLKKVRFTLFFEKIGFTTDEDHFKINEEYLGNLSAGGNLLDGAKELIEKLKAQGYDLYIVTNGIADTQRRRLTKAGILPYFTELFVSKTIGHQKPKKEYFDYVLSHIKEKDVGRVLLVGDSLTSDIKGAVNAGIPCAWLRHDITADYSGYQPDFIIDDISQVEDLL
;
A
#
# COMPACT_ATOMS: atom_id res chain seq x y z
N MET A 1 -30.50 8.43 1.17
CA MET A 1 -29.80 7.23 1.69
C MET A 1 -28.39 7.26 1.13
N LYS A 2 -27.38 6.93 1.93
CA LYS A 2 -26.00 6.81 1.42
C LYS A 2 -25.91 5.73 0.34
N LYS A 3 -25.20 6.01 -0.74
CA LYS A 3 -24.90 5.02 -1.80
C LYS A 3 -24.03 3.91 -1.25
N TYR A 4 -22.94 4.26 -0.56
CA TYR A 4 -22.05 3.35 0.13
C TYR A 4 -22.18 3.53 1.65
N THR A 5 -21.89 2.48 2.41
CA THR A 5 -21.86 2.49 3.88
C THR A 5 -20.53 2.05 4.44
N THR A 6 -19.76 1.34 3.62
CA THR A 6 -18.46 0.78 3.97
C THR A 6 -17.42 1.18 2.93
N ILE A 7 -16.25 1.59 3.39
CA ILE A 7 -15.14 1.96 2.51
C ILE A 7 -13.91 1.13 2.89
N LEU A 8 -13.34 0.46 1.89
CA LEU A 8 -12.08 -0.26 1.96
C LEU A 8 -11.00 0.62 1.36
N PHE A 9 -10.03 1.03 2.15
CA PHE A 9 -8.87 1.79 1.66
C PHE A 9 -7.65 0.90 1.52
N ASP A 10 -6.93 0.99 0.42
CA ASP A 10 -5.52 0.60 0.44
C ASP A 10 -4.74 1.54 1.36
N ALA A 11 -3.53 1.15 1.74
CA ALA A 11 -2.71 1.93 2.65
C ALA A 11 -1.65 2.77 1.94
N ASP A 12 -0.77 2.12 1.17
CA ASP A 12 0.42 2.72 0.56
C ASP A 12 0.03 3.47 -0.73
N GLU A 13 0.51 4.71 -0.90
CA GLU A 13 0.13 5.58 -2.02
C GLU A 13 -1.39 5.82 -2.14
N THR A 14 -2.15 5.49 -1.07
CA THR A 14 -3.59 5.78 -1.00
C THR A 14 -3.90 6.65 0.21
N LEU A 15 -3.43 6.28 1.39
CA LEU A 15 -3.52 7.07 2.62
C LEU A 15 -2.14 7.51 3.11
N LEU A 16 -1.15 6.63 3.00
CA LEU A 16 0.23 6.85 3.41
C LEU A 16 1.07 7.25 2.19
N ASP A 17 1.85 8.31 2.32
CA ASP A 17 2.92 8.68 1.37
C ASP A 17 4.08 7.69 1.53
N PHE A 18 3.93 6.53 0.86
CA PHE A 18 4.95 5.49 0.91
C PHE A 18 6.25 5.95 0.28
N GLY A 19 6.21 6.69 -0.82
CA GLY A 19 7.40 7.18 -1.50
C GLY A 19 8.28 8.05 -0.61
N LYS A 20 7.68 8.85 0.26
CA LYS A 20 8.38 9.65 1.26
C LYS A 20 8.95 8.80 2.38
N ASP A 21 8.14 7.91 2.96
CA ASP A 21 8.59 7.01 4.03
C ASP A 21 9.69 6.07 3.54
N GLU A 22 9.56 5.51 2.32
CA GLU A 22 10.56 4.66 1.68
C GLU A 22 11.89 5.40 1.48
N THR A 23 11.83 6.64 0.97
CA THR A 23 13.03 7.44 0.74
C THR A 23 13.74 7.75 2.06
N GLN A 24 13.01 8.12 3.11
CA GLN A 24 13.57 8.36 4.43
C GLN A 24 14.23 7.09 5.02
N ALA A 25 13.55 5.95 4.91
CA ALA A 25 14.07 4.68 5.41
C ALA A 25 15.32 4.22 4.65
N LEU A 26 15.34 4.40 3.33
CA LEU A 26 16.51 4.09 2.50
C LEU A 26 17.69 5.01 2.82
N THR A 27 17.45 6.33 2.93
CA THR A 27 18.48 7.30 3.26
C THR A 27 19.18 6.95 4.57
N ALA A 28 18.43 6.55 5.59
CA ALA A 28 19.02 6.12 6.87
C ALA A 28 19.91 4.86 6.72
N ILE A 29 19.58 3.93 5.84
CA ILE A 29 20.46 2.79 5.51
C ILE A 29 21.70 3.27 4.77
N MET A 30 21.55 4.13 3.76
CA MET A 30 22.67 4.65 2.97
C MET A 30 23.66 5.42 3.85
N GLU A 31 23.18 6.28 4.74
CA GLU A 31 24.01 7.01 5.73
C GLU A 31 24.78 6.03 6.62
N LYS A 32 24.09 5.05 7.20
CA LYS A 32 24.70 4.07 8.11
C LYS A 32 25.83 3.27 7.48
N TYR A 33 25.67 2.89 6.21
CA TYR A 33 26.61 2.03 5.50
C TYR A 33 27.58 2.81 4.60
N GLY A 34 27.57 4.15 4.63
CA GLY A 34 28.46 5.00 3.85
C GLY A 34 28.21 4.93 2.34
N ILE A 35 26.96 4.66 1.94
CA ILE A 35 26.54 4.69 0.54
C ILE A 35 26.20 6.12 0.15
N GLU A 36 26.65 6.55 -1.03
CA GLU A 36 26.38 7.90 -1.52
C GLU A 36 24.86 8.12 -1.71
N ILE A 37 24.35 9.20 -1.09
CA ILE A 37 22.96 9.60 -1.22
C ILE A 37 22.86 10.53 -2.44
N ASN A 38 22.36 9.99 -3.52
CA ASN A 38 22.08 10.71 -4.76
C ASN A 38 20.82 10.14 -5.45
N ASP A 39 20.30 10.89 -6.40
CA ASP A 39 19.07 10.54 -7.11
C ASP A 39 19.20 9.22 -7.88
N GLU A 40 20.38 8.88 -8.39
CA GLU A 40 20.64 7.65 -9.14
C GLU A 40 20.48 6.43 -8.25
N ASN A 41 21.10 6.43 -7.07
CA ASN A 41 21.03 5.34 -6.12
C ASN A 41 19.61 5.18 -5.54
N ILE A 42 18.93 6.30 -5.22
CA ILE A 42 17.54 6.27 -4.76
C ILE A 42 16.63 5.69 -5.84
N LYS A 43 16.79 6.12 -7.08
CA LYS A 43 16.03 5.60 -8.23
C LYS A 43 16.29 4.12 -8.47
N ALA A 44 17.55 3.69 -8.42
CA ALA A 44 17.93 2.29 -8.58
C ALA A 44 17.24 1.39 -7.54
N TYR A 45 17.22 1.82 -6.27
CA TYR A 45 16.49 1.09 -5.22
C TYR A 45 14.99 1.02 -5.49
N LYS A 46 14.36 2.15 -5.82
CA LYS A 46 12.91 2.20 -6.10
C LYS A 46 12.51 1.29 -7.26
N GLU A 47 13.27 1.29 -8.34
CA GLU A 47 13.03 0.40 -9.49
C GLU A 47 13.10 -1.08 -9.09
N ILE A 48 14.10 -1.46 -8.28
CA ILE A 48 14.25 -2.83 -7.77
C ILE A 48 13.08 -3.19 -6.85
N ASN A 49 12.74 -2.31 -5.90
CA ASN A 49 11.65 -2.56 -4.96
C ASN A 49 10.31 -2.73 -5.68
N ILE A 50 9.97 -1.85 -6.61
CA ILE A 50 8.76 -1.95 -7.45
C ILE A 50 8.78 -3.27 -8.24
N GLY A 51 9.91 -3.64 -8.84
CA GLY A 51 10.06 -4.89 -9.59
C GLY A 51 9.78 -6.12 -8.72
N LEU A 52 10.30 -6.14 -7.48
CA LEU A 52 10.09 -7.23 -6.53
C LEU A 52 8.64 -7.33 -6.07
N TRP A 53 7.97 -6.21 -5.79
CA TRP A 53 6.55 -6.21 -5.44
C TRP A 53 5.67 -6.70 -6.60
N LYS A 54 5.97 -6.28 -7.83
CA LYS A 54 5.27 -6.79 -9.03
C LYS A 54 5.50 -8.30 -9.23
N ALA A 55 6.72 -8.80 -9.00
CA ALA A 55 7.01 -10.24 -9.06
C ALA A 55 6.23 -11.02 -7.97
N LEU A 56 6.11 -10.45 -6.76
CA LEU A 56 5.29 -11.01 -5.71
C LEU A 56 3.80 -11.07 -6.11
N GLU A 57 3.25 -10.00 -6.69
CA GLU A 57 1.85 -9.96 -7.16
C GLU A 57 1.57 -11.04 -8.22
N ARG A 58 2.54 -11.29 -9.12
CA ARG A 58 2.43 -12.34 -10.13
C ARG A 58 2.66 -13.75 -9.56
N GLY A 59 3.08 -13.85 -8.27
CA GLY A 59 3.35 -15.13 -7.62
C GLY A 59 4.67 -15.78 -8.03
N GLU A 60 5.58 -15.01 -8.64
CA GLU A 60 6.92 -15.47 -9.07
C GLU A 60 7.88 -15.62 -7.88
N ILE A 61 7.67 -14.82 -6.84
CA ILE A 61 8.41 -14.87 -5.57
C ILE A 61 7.46 -14.78 -4.40
N ASP A 62 7.94 -15.11 -3.21
CA ASP A 62 7.24 -14.90 -1.94
C ASP A 62 7.86 -13.75 -1.11
N LYS A 63 7.18 -13.33 -0.04
CA LYS A 63 7.67 -12.25 0.85
C LYS A 63 9.01 -12.56 1.51
N PRO A 64 9.30 -13.78 2.00
CA PRO A 64 10.64 -14.14 2.47
C PRO A 64 11.72 -13.92 1.43
N THR A 65 11.51 -14.35 0.19
CA THR A 65 12.43 -14.14 -0.93
C THR A 65 12.63 -12.66 -1.22
N LEU A 66 11.54 -11.88 -1.32
CA LEU A 66 11.60 -10.43 -1.51
C LEU A 66 12.50 -9.76 -0.46
N LYS A 67 12.29 -10.07 0.82
CA LYS A 67 13.10 -9.53 1.92
C LYS A 67 14.57 -9.90 1.81
N LYS A 68 14.86 -11.13 1.39
CA LYS A 68 16.23 -11.65 1.28
C LYS A 68 17.01 -11.01 0.14
N VAL A 69 16.37 -10.79 -1.02
CA VAL A 69 17.09 -10.39 -2.24
C VAL A 69 17.11 -8.87 -2.46
N ARG A 70 16.25 -8.10 -1.81
CA ARG A 70 16.09 -6.65 -2.07
C ARG A 70 17.41 -5.88 -1.99
N PHE A 71 18.11 -5.98 -0.88
CA PHE A 71 19.38 -5.27 -0.70
C PHE A 71 20.53 -5.93 -1.45
N THR A 72 20.48 -7.24 -1.71
CA THR A 72 21.45 -7.90 -2.58
C THR A 72 21.40 -7.30 -3.99
N LEU A 73 20.22 -7.24 -4.58
CA LEU A 73 20.04 -6.66 -5.92
C LEU A 73 20.38 -5.16 -5.95
N PHE A 74 20.04 -4.42 -4.90
CA PHE A 74 20.37 -3.00 -4.81
C PHE A 74 21.89 -2.78 -4.78
N PHE A 75 22.61 -3.51 -3.94
CA PHE A 75 24.06 -3.39 -3.81
C PHE A 75 24.80 -3.83 -5.08
N GLU A 76 24.36 -4.93 -5.70
CA GLU A 76 24.87 -5.34 -7.03
C GLU A 76 24.66 -4.24 -8.08
N LYS A 77 23.50 -3.61 -8.09
CA LYS A 77 23.15 -2.55 -9.05
C LYS A 77 24.03 -1.31 -8.93
N ILE A 78 24.39 -0.92 -7.69
CA ILE A 78 25.19 0.30 -7.43
C ILE A 78 26.68 -0.01 -7.25
N GLY A 79 27.11 -1.28 -7.38
CA GLY A 79 28.50 -1.70 -7.19
C GLY A 79 29.01 -1.57 -5.76
N PHE A 80 28.11 -1.61 -4.75
CA PHE A 80 28.46 -1.56 -3.34
C PHE A 80 28.71 -2.96 -2.78
N THR A 81 29.71 -3.11 -1.92
CA THR A 81 30.05 -4.37 -1.26
C THR A 81 30.13 -4.18 0.24
N THR A 82 29.64 -5.18 0.99
CA THR A 82 29.69 -5.23 2.45
C THR A 82 29.72 -6.69 2.92
N ASP A 83 30.37 -6.96 4.05
CA ASP A 83 30.36 -8.27 4.70
C ASP A 83 29.11 -8.47 5.60
N GLU A 84 28.28 -7.44 5.73
CA GLU A 84 27.06 -7.52 6.51
C GLU A 84 25.99 -8.38 5.83
N ASP A 85 25.20 -9.08 6.65
CA ASP A 85 24.07 -9.85 6.16
C ASP A 85 22.99 -8.94 5.56
N HIS A 86 22.76 -9.05 4.24
CA HIS A 86 21.78 -8.24 3.52
C HIS A 86 20.34 -8.42 4.04
N PHE A 87 20.03 -9.58 4.63
CA PHE A 87 18.75 -9.79 5.29
C PHE A 87 18.62 -8.91 6.55
N LYS A 88 19.67 -8.80 7.36
CA LYS A 88 19.69 -7.89 8.53
C LYS A 88 19.53 -6.44 8.09
N ILE A 89 20.20 -6.03 7.01
CA ILE A 89 20.05 -4.68 6.45
C ILE A 89 18.58 -4.45 6.04
N ASN A 90 17.93 -5.45 5.43
CA ASN A 90 16.52 -5.34 5.11
C ASN A 90 15.63 -5.22 6.36
N GLU A 91 15.91 -5.93 7.44
CA GLU A 91 15.15 -5.79 8.69
C GLU A 91 15.35 -4.39 9.33
N GLU A 92 16.55 -3.83 9.26
CA GLU A 92 16.82 -2.44 9.67
C GLU A 92 16.03 -1.43 8.82
N TYR A 93 16.07 -1.61 7.50
CA TYR A 93 15.23 -0.80 6.59
C TYR A 93 13.75 -0.87 6.94
N LEU A 94 13.21 -2.06 7.22
CA LEU A 94 11.81 -2.21 7.65
C LEU A 94 11.55 -1.57 9.01
N GLY A 95 12.55 -1.57 9.90
CA GLY A 95 12.52 -0.84 11.16
C GLY A 95 12.37 0.68 10.94
N ASN A 96 13.22 1.24 10.07
CA ASN A 96 13.17 2.65 9.68
C ASN A 96 11.85 3.00 8.99
N LEU A 97 11.41 2.18 8.04
CA LEU A 97 10.12 2.37 7.36
C LEU A 97 8.94 2.35 8.33
N SER A 98 9.00 1.47 9.35
CA SER A 98 7.97 1.38 10.40
C SER A 98 7.91 2.62 11.30
N ALA A 99 8.98 3.42 11.36
CA ALA A 99 9.01 4.69 12.08
C ALA A 99 8.42 5.85 11.26
N GLY A 100 8.11 5.64 9.99
CA GLY A 100 7.40 6.55 9.12
C GLY A 100 5.92 6.70 9.51
N GLY A 101 5.14 7.22 8.60
CA GLY A 101 3.70 7.47 8.78
C GLY A 101 3.30 8.83 8.23
N ASN A 102 4.03 9.27 7.18
CA ASN A 102 3.61 10.42 6.40
C ASN A 102 2.29 10.06 5.70
N LEU A 103 1.35 10.98 5.72
CA LEU A 103 0.07 10.85 5.02
C LEU A 103 0.13 11.60 3.69
N LEU A 104 -0.64 11.15 2.73
CA LEU A 104 -1.00 11.96 1.58
C LEU A 104 -1.83 13.16 2.05
N ASP A 105 -1.71 14.28 1.34
CA ASP A 105 -2.46 15.49 1.63
C ASP A 105 -3.97 15.21 1.63
N GLY A 106 -4.69 15.71 2.63
CA GLY A 106 -6.13 15.50 2.78
C GLY A 106 -6.56 14.13 3.34
N ALA A 107 -5.66 13.14 3.44
CA ALA A 107 -6.05 11.80 3.86
C ALA A 107 -6.60 11.74 5.30
N LYS A 108 -5.98 12.48 6.23
CA LYS A 108 -6.43 12.48 7.62
C LYS A 108 -7.80 13.13 7.77
N GLU A 109 -7.97 14.29 7.18
CA GLU A 109 -9.21 15.06 7.19
C GLU A 109 -10.37 14.24 6.61
N LEU A 110 -10.12 13.55 5.50
CA LEU A 110 -11.08 12.64 4.87
C LEU A 110 -11.51 11.53 5.84
N ILE A 111 -10.54 10.81 6.42
CA ILE A 111 -10.82 9.67 7.32
C ILE A 111 -11.61 10.12 8.55
N GLU A 112 -11.23 11.25 9.17
CA GLU A 112 -11.93 11.83 10.32
C GLU A 112 -13.37 12.19 9.97
N LYS A 113 -13.58 12.83 8.83
CA LYS A 113 -14.91 13.23 8.33
C LYS A 113 -15.79 12.03 8.03
N LEU A 114 -15.27 11.04 7.31
CA LEU A 114 -16.02 9.83 6.99
C LEU A 114 -16.43 9.07 8.25
N LYS A 115 -15.53 8.99 9.23
CA LYS A 115 -15.84 8.36 10.52
C LYS A 115 -16.93 9.12 11.28
N ALA A 116 -16.83 10.44 11.33
CA ALA A 116 -17.85 11.30 11.96
C ALA A 116 -19.23 11.18 11.28
N GLN A 117 -19.24 10.96 9.98
CA GLN A 117 -20.45 10.69 9.19
C GLN A 117 -21.00 9.27 9.35
N GLY A 118 -20.32 8.39 10.10
CA GLY A 118 -20.78 7.03 10.41
C GLY A 118 -20.54 6.03 9.27
N TYR A 119 -19.49 6.19 8.49
CA TYR A 119 -19.01 5.13 7.57
C TYR A 119 -18.22 4.08 8.34
N ASP A 120 -18.37 2.80 7.95
CA ASP A 120 -17.48 1.74 8.41
C ASP A 120 -16.23 1.75 7.53
N LEU A 121 -15.05 1.97 8.14
CA LEU A 121 -13.77 2.09 7.45
C LEU A 121 -12.88 0.89 7.73
N TYR A 122 -12.26 0.36 6.69
CA TYR A 122 -11.33 -0.77 6.77
C TYR A 122 -10.10 -0.50 5.91
N ILE A 123 -8.97 -1.09 6.29
CA ILE A 123 -7.75 -1.10 5.46
C ILE A 123 -7.56 -2.47 4.84
N VAL A 124 -7.20 -2.50 3.56
CA VAL A 124 -6.89 -3.70 2.77
C VAL A 124 -5.51 -3.55 2.14
N THR A 125 -4.51 -4.34 2.59
CA THR A 125 -3.12 -4.14 2.17
C THR A 125 -2.35 -5.42 1.89
N ASN A 126 -1.46 -5.35 0.88
CA ASN A 126 -0.44 -6.38 0.63
C ASN A 126 0.84 -6.17 1.46
N GLY A 127 0.94 -5.07 2.19
CA GLY A 127 2.11 -4.70 2.99
C GLY A 127 2.49 -5.71 4.08
N ILE A 128 3.51 -5.35 4.87
CA ILE A 128 3.99 -6.14 6.01
C ILE A 128 3.22 -5.72 7.27
N ALA A 129 2.58 -6.67 7.95
CA ALA A 129 1.61 -6.40 9.03
C ALA A 129 2.13 -5.43 10.11
N ASP A 130 3.31 -5.71 10.67
CA ASP A 130 3.87 -4.87 11.74
C ASP A 130 4.25 -3.48 11.22
N THR A 131 4.82 -3.40 10.01
CA THR A 131 5.18 -2.14 9.36
C THR A 131 3.92 -1.28 9.13
N GLN A 132 2.88 -1.85 8.54
CA GLN A 132 1.64 -1.12 8.28
C GLN A 132 0.97 -0.65 9.58
N ARG A 133 0.86 -1.53 10.58
CA ARG A 133 0.27 -1.15 11.87
C ARG A 133 1.03 0.00 12.53
N ARG A 134 2.36 -0.04 12.55
CA ARG A 134 3.18 1.02 13.16
C ARG A 134 3.05 2.34 12.40
N ARG A 135 3.11 2.32 11.07
CA ARG A 135 2.96 3.52 10.24
C ARG A 135 1.58 4.15 10.41
N LEU A 136 0.51 3.38 10.36
CA LEU A 136 -0.86 3.87 10.57
C LEU A 136 -1.09 4.40 12.00
N THR A 137 -0.44 3.78 13.00
CA THR A 137 -0.46 4.28 14.39
C THR A 137 0.29 5.61 14.49
N LYS A 138 1.48 5.71 13.90
CA LYS A 138 2.28 6.93 13.88
C LYS A 138 1.58 8.08 13.15
N ALA A 139 0.90 7.76 12.05
CA ALA A 139 0.05 8.68 11.30
C ALA A 139 -1.18 9.16 12.08
N GLY A 140 -1.53 8.47 13.17
CA GLY A 140 -2.69 8.80 14.01
C GLY A 140 -4.04 8.44 13.41
N ILE A 141 -4.08 7.61 12.34
CA ILE A 141 -5.33 7.25 11.66
C ILE A 141 -5.83 5.84 11.96
N LEU A 142 -4.99 4.95 12.51
CA LEU A 142 -5.39 3.57 12.80
C LEU A 142 -6.67 3.44 13.63
N PRO A 143 -6.93 4.29 14.67
CA PRO A 143 -8.14 4.16 15.49
C PRO A 143 -9.46 4.40 14.76
N TYR A 144 -9.44 5.02 13.59
CA TYR A 144 -10.65 5.26 12.79
C TYR A 144 -11.12 4.03 12.03
N PHE A 145 -10.24 3.05 11.84
CA PHE A 145 -10.53 1.83 11.10
C PHE A 145 -11.04 0.71 12.02
N THR A 146 -12.06 0.00 11.55
CA THR A 146 -12.63 -1.14 12.27
C THR A 146 -11.66 -2.32 12.25
N GLU A 147 -10.99 -2.55 11.12
CA GLU A 147 -10.01 -3.63 10.97
C GLU A 147 -8.96 -3.30 9.91
N LEU A 148 -7.77 -3.90 10.06
CA LEU A 148 -6.66 -3.88 9.13
C LEU A 148 -6.49 -5.29 8.55
N PHE A 149 -6.92 -5.47 7.31
CA PHE A 149 -6.81 -6.71 6.55
C PHE A 149 -5.45 -6.79 5.85
N VAL A 150 -4.59 -7.68 6.32
CA VAL A 150 -3.25 -7.86 5.76
C VAL A 150 -3.16 -9.21 5.05
N SER A 151 -2.68 -9.20 3.82
CA SER A 151 -2.61 -10.38 2.95
C SER A 151 -1.91 -11.59 3.59
N LYS A 152 -0.84 -11.37 4.40
CA LYS A 152 -0.14 -12.45 5.10
C LYS A 152 -1.02 -13.17 6.12
N THR A 153 -1.85 -12.42 6.85
CA THR A 153 -2.75 -12.99 7.87
C THR A 153 -3.89 -13.78 7.21
N ILE A 154 -4.36 -13.31 6.06
CA ILE A 154 -5.45 -13.92 5.29
C ILE A 154 -4.97 -15.18 4.55
N GLY A 155 -3.67 -15.25 4.17
CA GLY A 155 -3.12 -16.32 3.33
C GLY A 155 -3.29 -16.09 1.82
N HIS A 156 -4.00 -15.03 1.43
CA HIS A 156 -4.20 -14.58 0.06
C HIS A 156 -3.85 -13.11 -0.06
N GLN A 157 -3.48 -12.65 -1.26
CA GLN A 157 -3.11 -11.26 -1.52
C GLN A 157 -3.94 -10.66 -2.66
N LYS A 158 -4.12 -9.34 -2.65
CA LYS A 158 -4.68 -8.60 -3.80
C LYS A 158 -3.81 -8.88 -5.04
N PRO A 159 -4.36 -9.11 -6.23
CA PRO A 159 -5.76 -8.98 -6.65
C PRO A 159 -6.59 -10.29 -6.59
N LYS A 160 -6.13 -11.30 -5.85
CA LYS A 160 -6.84 -12.59 -5.79
C LYS A 160 -8.24 -12.42 -5.19
N LYS A 161 -9.25 -13.03 -5.83
CA LYS A 161 -10.63 -12.98 -5.36
C LYS A 161 -10.78 -13.49 -3.93
N GLU A 162 -10.04 -14.54 -3.56
CA GLU A 162 -10.05 -15.17 -2.24
C GLU A 162 -9.68 -14.19 -1.11
N TYR A 163 -8.81 -13.20 -1.40
CA TYR A 163 -8.51 -12.14 -0.47
C TYR A 163 -9.75 -11.28 -0.16
N PHE A 164 -10.45 -10.86 -1.20
CA PHE A 164 -11.65 -10.02 -1.05
C PHE A 164 -12.85 -10.80 -0.53
N ASP A 165 -13.00 -12.08 -0.89
CA ASP A 165 -14.03 -12.96 -0.30
C ASP A 165 -13.85 -13.05 1.23
N TYR A 166 -12.61 -13.19 1.69
CA TYR A 166 -12.30 -13.13 3.13
C TYR A 166 -12.71 -11.78 3.73
N VAL A 167 -12.28 -10.66 3.14
CA VAL A 167 -12.62 -9.31 3.62
C VAL A 167 -14.14 -9.14 3.71
N LEU A 168 -14.86 -9.43 2.63
CA LEU A 168 -16.33 -9.29 2.57
C LEU A 168 -17.05 -10.16 3.61
N SER A 169 -16.51 -11.33 3.94
CA SER A 169 -17.08 -12.19 4.99
C SER A 169 -16.94 -11.59 6.40
N HIS A 170 -15.91 -10.74 6.63
CA HIS A 170 -15.56 -10.17 7.95
C HIS A 170 -16.07 -8.75 8.18
N ILE A 171 -16.44 -8.01 7.14
CA ILE A 171 -17.04 -6.69 7.28
C ILE A 171 -18.52 -6.76 7.65
N LYS A 172 -19.09 -5.67 8.18
CA LYS A 172 -20.49 -5.64 8.61
C LYS A 172 -21.47 -5.60 7.43
N GLU A 173 -21.17 -4.80 6.40
CA GLU A 173 -22.01 -4.67 5.20
C GLU A 173 -22.01 -5.98 4.39
N LYS A 174 -23.17 -6.47 4.01
CA LYS A 174 -23.32 -7.71 3.24
C LYS A 174 -23.75 -7.48 1.80
N ASP A 175 -24.20 -6.27 1.48
CA ASP A 175 -24.47 -5.84 0.11
C ASP A 175 -23.18 -5.27 -0.50
N VAL A 176 -22.56 -6.04 -1.38
CA VAL A 176 -21.30 -5.64 -2.04
C VAL A 176 -21.45 -4.33 -2.82
N GLY A 177 -22.64 -4.05 -3.36
CA GLY A 177 -22.92 -2.79 -4.05
C GLY A 177 -22.87 -1.55 -3.15
N ARG A 178 -22.84 -1.74 -1.82
CA ARG A 178 -22.70 -0.68 -0.81
C ARG A 178 -21.30 -0.58 -0.19
N VAL A 179 -20.36 -1.33 -0.73
CA VAL A 179 -18.93 -1.29 -0.38
C VAL A 179 -18.20 -0.54 -1.49
N LEU A 180 -17.35 0.41 -1.16
CA LEU A 180 -16.46 1.10 -2.09
C LEU A 180 -15.01 0.76 -1.75
N LEU A 181 -14.23 0.31 -2.74
CA LEU A 181 -12.78 0.17 -2.59
C LEU A 181 -12.10 1.42 -3.17
N VAL A 182 -11.14 1.97 -2.44
CA VAL A 182 -10.29 3.08 -2.88
C VAL A 182 -8.84 2.63 -2.84
N GLY A 183 -8.12 2.74 -3.95
CA GLY A 183 -6.72 2.33 -4.05
C GLY A 183 -6.02 2.95 -5.27
N ASP A 184 -4.70 2.94 -5.26
CA ASP A 184 -3.85 3.50 -6.33
C ASP A 184 -3.42 2.47 -7.36
N SER A 185 -3.35 1.19 -6.98
CA SER A 185 -2.78 0.14 -7.82
C SER A 185 -3.81 -0.47 -8.77
N LEU A 186 -3.62 -0.25 -10.08
CA LEU A 186 -4.44 -0.91 -11.11
C LEU A 186 -4.34 -2.44 -11.06
N THR A 187 -3.14 -2.98 -10.75
CA THR A 187 -2.86 -4.42 -10.79
C THR A 187 -3.33 -5.17 -9.54
N SER A 188 -3.39 -4.50 -8.39
CA SER A 188 -3.79 -5.12 -7.12
C SER A 188 -5.17 -4.68 -6.65
N ASP A 189 -5.44 -3.37 -6.56
CA ASP A 189 -6.69 -2.84 -6.01
C ASP A 189 -7.82 -2.91 -7.02
N ILE A 190 -7.66 -2.24 -8.15
CA ILE A 190 -8.73 -2.12 -9.15
C ILE A 190 -9.05 -3.48 -9.75
N LYS A 191 -8.02 -4.22 -10.21
CA LYS A 191 -8.22 -5.58 -10.70
C LYS A 191 -8.86 -6.48 -9.66
N GLY A 192 -8.44 -6.34 -8.40
CA GLY A 192 -8.97 -7.14 -7.30
C GLY A 192 -10.42 -6.82 -6.98
N ALA A 193 -10.79 -5.53 -6.96
CA ALA A 193 -12.17 -5.08 -6.78
C ALA A 193 -13.08 -5.60 -7.89
N VAL A 194 -12.66 -5.45 -9.16
CA VAL A 194 -13.40 -5.97 -10.33
C VAL A 194 -13.59 -7.49 -10.22
N ASN A 195 -12.54 -8.25 -9.85
CA ASN A 195 -12.63 -9.70 -9.66
C ASN A 195 -13.64 -10.10 -8.56
N ALA A 196 -13.82 -9.25 -7.56
CA ALA A 196 -14.74 -9.48 -6.44
C ALA A 196 -16.11 -8.82 -6.61
N GLY A 197 -16.33 -8.04 -7.67
CA GLY A 197 -17.58 -7.32 -7.93
C GLY A 197 -17.79 -6.14 -6.98
N ILE A 198 -16.71 -5.57 -6.42
CA ILE A 198 -16.74 -4.42 -5.50
C ILE A 198 -16.61 -3.14 -6.33
N PRO A 199 -17.53 -2.16 -6.22
CA PRO A 199 -17.34 -0.83 -6.74
C PRO A 199 -16.00 -0.22 -6.34
N CYS A 200 -15.27 0.41 -7.27
CA CYS A 200 -13.93 0.89 -6.98
C CYS A 200 -13.62 2.27 -7.55
N ALA A 201 -12.83 3.03 -6.80
CA ALA A 201 -12.24 4.29 -7.17
C ALA A 201 -10.71 4.14 -7.27
N TRP A 202 -10.18 4.47 -8.44
CA TRP A 202 -8.74 4.50 -8.65
C TRP A 202 -8.18 5.89 -8.34
N LEU A 203 -7.31 5.98 -7.31
CA LEU A 203 -6.52 7.17 -7.02
C LEU A 203 -5.33 7.21 -7.97
N ARG A 204 -5.42 8.08 -8.96
CA ARG A 204 -4.43 8.18 -10.04
C ARG A 204 -3.38 9.22 -9.70
N HIS A 205 -2.13 8.78 -9.52
CA HIS A 205 -0.99 9.69 -9.29
C HIS A 205 -0.33 10.18 -10.58
N ASP A 206 -0.47 9.43 -11.68
CA ASP A 206 0.06 9.79 -13.00
C ASP A 206 -1.08 9.91 -14.00
N ILE A 207 -1.38 11.14 -14.42
CA ILE A 207 -2.46 11.42 -15.38
C ILE A 207 -2.21 10.80 -16.77
N THR A 208 -0.95 10.44 -17.06
CA THR A 208 -0.55 9.81 -18.33
C THR A 208 -0.57 8.28 -18.26
N ALA A 209 -0.87 7.69 -17.09
CA ALA A 209 -0.88 6.24 -16.91
C ALA A 209 -1.90 5.57 -17.82
N ASP A 210 -1.47 4.56 -18.56
CA ASP A 210 -2.36 3.71 -19.35
C ASP A 210 -3.14 2.75 -18.45
N TYR A 211 -4.46 2.85 -18.50
CA TYR A 211 -5.37 1.97 -17.77
C TYR A 211 -6.34 1.20 -18.69
N SER A 212 -6.05 1.13 -19.99
CA SER A 212 -6.95 0.54 -21.00
C SER A 212 -7.35 -0.92 -20.72
N GLY A 213 -6.55 -1.65 -19.92
CA GLY A 213 -6.86 -3.02 -19.48
C GLY A 213 -7.63 -3.11 -18.15
N TYR A 214 -8.04 -1.98 -17.54
CA TYR A 214 -8.67 -1.91 -16.23
C TYR A 214 -9.98 -1.13 -16.29
N GLN A 215 -10.91 -1.44 -15.40
CA GLN A 215 -12.25 -0.86 -15.39
C GLN A 215 -12.61 -0.31 -14.00
N PRO A 216 -11.95 0.77 -13.53
CA PRO A 216 -12.40 1.45 -12.32
C PRO A 216 -13.78 2.08 -12.56
N ASP A 217 -14.67 2.03 -11.57
CA ASP A 217 -15.96 2.74 -11.63
C ASP A 217 -15.77 4.26 -11.56
N PHE A 218 -14.73 4.70 -10.84
CA PHE A 218 -14.36 6.10 -10.66
C PHE A 218 -12.85 6.28 -10.79
N ILE A 219 -12.45 7.44 -11.30
CA ILE A 219 -11.04 7.89 -11.29
C ILE A 219 -11.02 9.19 -10.51
N ILE A 220 -10.13 9.25 -9.53
CA ILE A 220 -9.87 10.42 -8.70
C ILE A 220 -8.39 10.77 -8.74
N ASP A 221 -8.06 12.04 -8.72
CA ASP A 221 -6.68 12.54 -8.77
C ASP A 221 -6.22 13.08 -7.39
N ASP A 222 -7.16 13.15 -6.44
CA ASP A 222 -6.93 13.56 -5.06
C ASP A 222 -7.82 12.74 -4.13
N ILE A 223 -7.26 12.32 -2.99
CA ILE A 223 -7.97 11.46 -2.05
C ILE A 223 -9.24 12.11 -1.48
N SER A 224 -9.28 13.43 -1.37
CA SER A 224 -10.46 14.17 -0.88
C SER A 224 -11.68 14.02 -1.80
N GLN A 225 -11.46 13.75 -3.10
CA GLN A 225 -12.55 13.53 -4.05
C GLN A 225 -13.38 12.26 -3.78
N VAL A 226 -12.91 11.39 -2.87
CA VAL A 226 -13.73 10.26 -2.38
C VAL A 226 -15.06 10.75 -1.82
N GLU A 227 -15.11 11.94 -1.20
CA GLU A 227 -16.35 12.52 -0.67
C GLU A 227 -17.41 12.74 -1.74
N ASP A 228 -17.01 13.11 -2.96
CA ASP A 228 -17.93 13.39 -4.07
C ASP A 228 -18.61 12.12 -4.62
N LEU A 229 -18.09 10.94 -4.23
CA LEU A 229 -18.60 9.63 -4.67
C LEU A 229 -19.68 9.07 -3.74
N LEU A 230 -19.78 9.60 -2.49
CA LEU A 230 -20.54 9.04 -1.39
C LEU A 230 -21.90 9.70 -1.25
#